data_14d735ec1b34bfaf91a44464edb97e2e
#
_entry.id   14d735ec1b34bfaf91a44464edb97e2e
#
_cell.length_a   1.000
_cell.length_b   1.000
_cell.length_c   1.000
_cell.angle_alpha   90.00
_cell.angle_beta   90.00
_cell.angle_gamma   90.00
#
_symmetry.space_group_name_H-M   'P 1'
#
loop_
_entity.id
_entity.type
_entity.pdbx_description
1 polymer ?
#
loop_
_entity_poly.entity_id
_entity_poly.type
_entity_poly.pdbx_seq_one_letter_code
_entity_poly.pdbx_strand_id
1 'polypeptide(L)'
;MWTSPTGTGRCTSGSCAGGTGAFIDQTATLLGVNTIDLDELAKTSQTLYPIASRCGVFSKTDIQNLISRKVSKNDIAASVFNAVAVQVIASLARGTDIVPQIFFCGGPFAFLPQLKKAFMRQLSLEEDDCILSTHAQLVPAWGTAIMPVEGEQKTVMLSSCIEQLMANNDADFGNIAEGRLPALFENSDELERWKKKKNNHFVETIDWKDLKDTRCYLGVDSGSTTTKIVLIDEKKRVVYQDYLRNEGDSFNAFLKGLTRMKEAADAHNVKVQIAGSTTTGYGENLIKTAFNLHNGIIENEEFLKNKYN
;
A
#
# COMPACT_ATOMS: atom_id res chain seq x y z
N MET A 1 11.82 18.00 17.16
CA MET A 1 13.07 18.79 17.26
C MET A 1 13.92 18.09 18.29
N TRP A 2 15.02 17.53 17.88
CA TRP A 2 15.95 16.84 18.75
C TRP A 2 17.16 17.75 18.95
N THR A 3 17.46 18.15 20.16
CA THR A 3 18.67 18.90 20.44
C THR A 3 19.70 17.94 21.03
N SER A 4 20.77 17.70 20.29
CA SER A 4 21.96 17.06 20.84
C SER A 4 22.57 18.00 21.89
N PRO A 5 23.26 17.48 22.93
CA PRO A 5 23.95 18.30 23.93
C PRO A 5 25.01 19.25 23.35
N THR A 6 25.35 19.12 22.06
CA THR A 6 26.36 19.93 21.37
C THR A 6 25.79 20.88 20.32
N GLY A 7 24.47 21.17 20.33
CA GLY A 7 23.85 22.25 19.53
C GLY A 7 23.29 21.79 18.19
N THR A 8 22.10 22.25 17.92
CA THR A 8 21.45 22.50 16.62
C THR A 8 21.52 21.39 15.55
N GLY A 9 20.90 20.27 15.80
CA GLY A 9 20.52 19.35 14.73
C GLY A 9 19.06 19.56 14.31
N ARG A 10 18.80 20.22 13.17
CA ARG A 10 17.47 20.22 12.54
C ARG A 10 17.26 18.85 11.89
N CYS A 11 16.39 18.02 12.46
CA CYS A 11 15.86 16.86 11.77
C CYS A 11 14.58 17.26 11.04
N THR A 12 14.66 17.46 9.74
CA THR A 12 13.50 17.48 8.87
C THR A 12 13.25 16.04 8.44
N SER A 13 12.10 15.47 8.79
CA SER A 13 11.63 14.25 8.16
C SER A 13 11.48 14.55 6.66
N GLY A 14 12.17 13.79 5.81
CA GLY A 14 11.95 13.88 4.37
C GLY A 14 10.47 13.62 4.05
N SER A 15 10.00 14.07 2.92
CA SER A 15 8.62 14.00 2.41
C SER A 15 8.10 12.57 2.15
N CYS A 16 8.76 11.54 2.69
CA CYS A 16 8.34 10.15 2.54
C CYS A 16 7.25 9.79 3.56
N ALA A 17 6.10 9.33 3.07
CA ALA A 17 4.95 8.95 3.90
C ALA A 17 5.21 7.77 4.86
N GLY A 18 6.31 7.03 4.70
CA GLY A 18 6.57 5.78 5.42
C GLY A 18 6.78 5.88 6.94
N GLY A 19 6.96 7.07 7.49
CA GLY A 19 7.12 7.29 8.95
C GLY A 19 6.12 8.28 9.53
N THR A 20 5.03 8.56 8.84
CA THR A 20 4.04 9.57 9.20
C THR A 20 2.71 8.94 9.62
N GLY A 21 1.85 9.73 10.28
CA GLY A 21 0.47 9.33 10.58
C GLY A 21 -0.29 8.87 9.34
N ALA A 22 -0.06 9.50 8.18
CA ALA A 22 -0.69 9.11 6.92
C ALA A 22 -0.39 7.65 6.51
N PHE A 23 0.81 7.13 6.80
CA PHE A 23 1.13 5.72 6.55
C PHE A 23 0.34 4.78 7.46
N ILE A 24 0.17 5.17 8.72
CA ILE A 24 -0.63 4.41 9.69
C ILE A 24 -2.10 4.37 9.24
N ASP A 25 -2.65 5.53 8.83
CA ASP A 25 -4.03 5.63 8.31
C ASP A 25 -4.25 4.80 7.05
N GLN A 26 -3.28 4.82 6.11
CA GLN A 26 -3.32 3.98 4.91
C GLN A 26 -3.29 2.49 5.26
N THR A 27 -2.51 2.09 6.27
CA THR A 27 -2.45 0.70 6.73
C THR A 27 -3.77 0.29 7.37
N ALA A 28 -4.36 1.13 8.23
CA ALA A 28 -5.66 0.88 8.82
C ALA A 28 -6.73 0.65 7.73
N THR A 29 -6.73 1.50 6.69
CA THR A 29 -7.60 1.34 5.53
C THR A 29 -7.38 0.01 4.81
N LEU A 30 -6.12 -0.42 4.61
CA LEU A 30 -5.80 -1.71 3.98
C LEU A 30 -6.31 -2.91 4.80
N LEU A 31 -6.29 -2.80 6.12
CA LEU A 31 -6.79 -3.83 7.02
C LEU A 31 -8.32 -3.76 7.23
N GLY A 32 -8.99 -2.74 6.67
CA GLY A 32 -10.42 -2.53 6.83
C GLY A 32 -10.81 -2.16 8.26
N VAL A 33 -9.99 -1.35 8.94
CA VAL A 33 -10.21 -0.84 10.30
C VAL A 33 -9.91 0.64 10.35
N ASN A 34 -10.31 1.32 11.44
CA ASN A 34 -9.85 2.68 11.70
C ASN A 34 -8.49 2.67 12.45
N THR A 35 -7.86 3.82 12.56
CA THR A 35 -6.52 3.95 13.15
C THR A 35 -6.48 3.60 14.64
N ILE A 36 -7.56 3.88 15.38
CA ILE A 36 -7.67 3.54 16.80
C ILE A 36 -7.80 2.02 16.97
N ASP A 37 -8.63 1.38 16.14
CA ASP A 37 -8.78 -0.08 16.16
C ASP A 37 -7.47 -0.77 15.78
N LEU A 38 -6.62 -0.16 14.94
CA LEU A 38 -5.29 -0.68 14.63
C LEU A 38 -4.41 -0.77 15.90
N ASP A 39 -4.49 0.21 16.80
CA ASP A 39 -3.77 0.17 18.08
C ASP A 39 -4.30 -0.95 18.98
N GLU A 40 -5.62 -1.11 19.05
CA GLU A 40 -6.24 -2.20 19.82
C GLU A 40 -5.84 -3.59 19.28
N LEU A 41 -5.81 -3.78 17.96
CA LEU A 41 -5.33 -5.01 17.35
C LEU A 41 -3.88 -5.32 17.74
N ALA A 42 -3.02 -4.32 17.71
CA ALA A 42 -1.59 -4.49 18.03
C ALA A 42 -1.34 -4.96 19.48
N LYS A 43 -2.27 -4.71 20.43
CA LYS A 43 -2.15 -5.15 21.82
C LYS A 43 -2.05 -6.66 21.98
N THR A 44 -2.70 -7.40 21.12
CA THR A 44 -2.84 -8.87 21.22
C THR A 44 -2.00 -9.61 20.19
N SER A 45 -1.02 -8.93 19.59
CA SER A 45 -0.08 -9.54 18.65
C SER A 45 0.80 -10.57 19.32
N GLN A 46 1.12 -11.63 18.61
CA GLN A 46 2.00 -12.70 19.06
C GLN A 46 3.33 -12.73 18.33
N THR A 47 3.34 -12.28 17.08
CA THR A 47 4.51 -12.36 16.19
C THR A 47 4.72 -11.04 15.46
N LEU A 48 5.98 -10.63 15.35
CA LEU A 48 6.37 -9.49 14.51
C LEU A 48 6.96 -9.99 13.19
N TYR A 49 6.46 -9.45 12.11
CA TYR A 49 6.93 -9.73 10.76
C TYR A 49 7.80 -8.57 10.25
N PRO A 50 8.85 -8.86 9.48
CA PRO A 50 9.63 -7.81 8.83
C PRO A 50 8.79 -7.07 7.79
N ILE A 51 8.75 -5.75 7.91
CA ILE A 51 8.13 -4.83 6.95
C ILE A 51 9.19 -3.80 6.60
N ALA A 52 9.33 -3.50 5.29
CA ALA A 52 10.28 -2.50 4.83
C ALA A 52 9.98 -1.13 5.49
N SER A 53 10.96 -0.61 6.24
CA SER A 53 10.74 0.61 7.02
C SER A 53 11.09 1.90 6.27
N ARG A 54 11.87 1.83 5.18
CA ARG A 54 12.40 3.03 4.49
C ARG A 54 11.50 3.62 3.43
N CYS A 55 10.66 2.83 2.80
CA CYS A 55 9.83 3.25 1.68
C CYS A 55 8.38 2.81 1.88
N GLY A 56 7.45 3.76 1.93
CA GLY A 56 6.02 3.50 2.11
C GLY A 56 5.42 2.61 1.02
N VAL A 57 5.97 2.62 -0.19
CA VAL A 57 5.52 1.74 -1.29
C VAL A 57 5.90 0.28 -1.00
N PHE A 58 7.14 0.01 -0.61
CA PHE A 58 7.58 -1.33 -0.24
C PHE A 58 6.90 -1.82 1.04
N SER A 59 6.76 -0.95 2.05
CA SER A 59 6.00 -1.28 3.26
C SER A 59 4.57 -1.74 2.94
N LYS A 60 3.88 -1.01 2.05
CA LYS A 60 2.53 -1.36 1.60
C LYS A 60 2.50 -2.72 0.89
N THR A 61 3.49 -2.99 0.07
CA THR A 61 3.64 -4.28 -0.63
C THR A 61 3.85 -5.43 0.35
N ASP A 62 4.70 -5.24 1.36
CA ASP A 62 4.94 -6.24 2.40
C ASP A 62 3.68 -6.52 3.21
N ILE A 63 2.94 -5.46 3.59
CA ILE A 63 1.65 -5.59 4.30
C ILE A 63 0.65 -6.41 3.46
N GLN A 64 0.54 -6.10 2.17
CA GLN A 64 -0.35 -6.82 1.27
C GLN A 64 0.06 -8.29 1.10
N ASN A 65 1.35 -8.58 1.09
CA ASN A 65 1.86 -9.96 1.09
C ASN A 65 1.47 -10.69 2.39
N LEU A 66 1.61 -10.06 3.56
CA LEU A 66 1.19 -10.64 4.83
C LEU A 66 -0.32 -10.92 4.86
N ILE A 67 -1.15 -9.99 4.36
CA ILE A 67 -2.60 -10.18 4.22
C ILE A 67 -2.90 -11.37 3.29
N SER A 68 -2.23 -11.47 2.15
CA SER A 68 -2.41 -12.58 1.19
C SER A 68 -2.03 -13.92 1.79
N ARG A 69 -1.07 -13.95 2.71
CA ARG A 69 -0.66 -15.13 3.47
C ARG A 69 -1.56 -15.43 4.66
N LYS A 70 -2.65 -14.67 4.86
CA LYS A 70 -3.59 -14.80 5.98
C LYS A 70 -2.94 -14.64 7.36
N VAL A 71 -1.89 -13.83 7.45
CA VAL A 71 -1.34 -13.43 8.74
C VAL A 71 -2.38 -12.64 9.52
N SER A 72 -2.43 -12.80 10.83
CA SER A 72 -3.42 -12.14 11.68
C SER A 72 -3.31 -10.62 11.57
N LYS A 73 -4.44 -9.92 11.57
CA LYS A 73 -4.45 -8.44 11.57
C LYS A 73 -3.72 -7.87 12.77
N ASN A 74 -3.73 -8.57 13.90
CA ASN A 74 -3.06 -8.20 15.14
C ASN A 74 -1.54 -8.14 14.96
N ASP A 75 -0.98 -9.19 14.36
CA ASP A 75 0.45 -9.27 14.10
C ASP A 75 0.89 -8.26 13.03
N ILE A 76 0.07 -8.04 12.00
CA ILE A 76 0.34 -7.02 10.98
C ILE A 76 0.34 -5.63 11.61
N ALA A 77 -0.63 -5.29 12.45
CA ALA A 77 -0.71 -3.99 13.13
C ALA A 77 0.53 -3.71 13.98
N ALA A 78 0.94 -4.67 14.81
CA ALA A 78 2.14 -4.53 15.62
C ALA A 78 3.42 -4.44 14.77
N SER A 79 3.49 -5.20 13.66
CA SER A 79 4.63 -5.16 12.73
C SER A 79 4.74 -3.80 12.04
N VAL A 80 3.62 -3.17 11.70
CA VAL A 80 3.58 -1.82 11.13
C VAL A 80 4.10 -0.79 12.13
N PHE A 81 3.65 -0.82 13.39
CA PHE A 81 4.17 0.09 14.41
C PHE A 81 5.66 -0.12 14.65
N ASN A 82 6.12 -1.36 14.61
CA ASN A 82 7.54 -1.66 14.69
C ASN A 82 8.33 -1.09 13.49
N ALA A 83 7.82 -1.21 12.27
CA ALA A 83 8.45 -0.64 11.07
C ALA A 83 8.50 0.90 11.13
N VAL A 84 7.44 1.55 11.62
CA VAL A 84 7.41 3.00 11.83
C VAL A 84 8.46 3.42 12.86
N ALA A 85 8.57 2.71 13.98
CA ALA A 85 9.58 2.98 15.01
C ALA A 85 11.00 2.90 14.42
N VAL A 86 11.33 1.80 13.73
CA VAL A 86 12.63 1.62 13.08
C VAL A 86 12.93 2.74 12.08
N GLN A 87 11.95 3.10 11.26
CA GLN A 87 12.10 4.18 10.25
C GLN A 87 12.40 5.53 10.90
N VAL A 88 11.61 5.91 11.91
CA VAL A 88 11.75 7.21 12.57
C VAL A 88 13.06 7.28 13.34
N ILE A 89 13.40 6.23 14.10
CA ILE A 89 14.67 6.14 14.83
C ILE A 89 15.86 6.29 13.86
N ALA A 90 15.88 5.51 12.77
CA ALA A 90 16.95 5.58 11.78
C ALA A 90 17.06 6.97 11.11
N SER A 91 15.93 7.63 10.89
CA SER A 91 15.89 8.97 10.27
C SER A 91 16.36 10.07 11.23
N LEU A 92 16.06 9.94 12.51
CA LEU A 92 16.39 10.93 13.55
C LEU A 92 17.79 10.73 14.12
N ALA A 93 18.15 9.52 14.44
CA ALA A 93 19.44 9.20 15.05
C ALA A 93 20.63 9.50 14.14
N ARG A 94 20.52 9.21 12.82
CA ARG A 94 21.59 9.44 11.84
C ARG A 94 22.98 9.00 12.31
N GLY A 95 23.03 7.87 13.04
CA GLY A 95 24.27 7.32 13.58
C GLY A 95 24.72 7.93 14.91
N THR A 96 23.89 8.75 15.57
CA THR A 96 24.13 9.19 16.95
C THR A 96 23.32 8.37 17.94
N ASP A 97 23.87 8.18 19.14
CA ASP A 97 23.17 7.48 20.22
C ASP A 97 21.98 8.31 20.73
N ILE A 98 20.86 7.65 20.93
CA ILE A 98 19.67 8.24 21.54
C ILE A 98 19.77 8.03 23.05
N VAL A 99 19.87 9.12 23.80
CA VAL A 99 20.01 9.11 25.26
C VAL A 99 18.63 9.06 25.93
N PRO A 100 18.45 8.33 27.05
CA PRO A 100 17.21 8.32 27.84
C PRO A 100 16.68 9.70 28.22
N GLN A 101 15.43 9.76 28.69
CA GLN A 101 14.55 10.91 28.86
C GLN A 101 14.05 11.43 27.50
N ILE A 102 13.44 10.52 26.74
CA ILE A 102 12.89 10.81 25.42
C ILE A 102 11.51 11.42 25.56
N PHE A 103 11.33 12.60 24.97
CA PHE A 103 10.05 13.27 24.90
C PHE A 103 9.27 12.85 23.65
N PHE A 104 8.17 12.13 23.85
CA PHE A 104 7.25 11.75 22.79
C PHE A 104 6.22 12.85 22.55
N CYS A 105 6.15 13.38 21.34
CA CYS A 105 5.18 14.40 20.94
C CYS A 105 4.62 14.15 19.54
N GLY A 106 3.44 14.74 19.30
CA GLY A 106 2.68 14.58 18.07
C GLY A 106 1.44 13.70 18.23
N GLY A 107 0.52 13.80 17.29
CA GLY A 107 -0.77 13.09 17.30
C GLY A 107 -0.64 11.57 17.45
N PRO A 108 0.21 10.90 16.67
CA PRO A 108 0.33 9.44 16.77
C PRO A 108 0.65 8.94 18.18
N PHE A 109 1.54 9.61 18.93
CA PHE A 109 1.88 9.20 20.30
C PHE A 109 0.80 9.53 21.32
N ALA A 110 -0.04 10.55 21.04
CA ALA A 110 -1.16 10.87 21.91
C ALA A 110 -2.29 9.84 21.83
N PHE A 111 -2.48 9.21 20.66
CA PHE A 111 -3.65 8.35 20.39
C PHE A 111 -3.29 6.86 20.19
N LEU A 112 -2.00 6.51 20.03
CA LEU A 112 -1.55 5.15 19.72
C LEU A 112 -0.51 4.67 20.76
N PRO A 113 -0.95 4.20 21.93
CA PRO A 113 -0.05 3.68 22.97
C PRO A 113 0.86 2.53 22.51
N GLN A 114 0.38 1.66 21.61
CA GLN A 114 1.20 0.55 21.10
C GLN A 114 2.33 1.03 20.19
N LEU A 115 2.13 2.16 19.49
CA LEU A 115 3.21 2.80 18.76
C LEU A 115 4.33 3.27 19.72
N LYS A 116 3.99 3.93 20.83
CA LYS A 116 4.96 4.30 21.89
C LYS A 116 5.74 3.06 22.36
N LYS A 117 5.04 1.96 22.66
CA LYS A 117 5.67 0.70 23.08
C LYS A 117 6.62 0.12 22.02
N ALA A 118 6.30 0.28 20.73
CA ALA A 118 7.20 -0.15 19.67
C ALA A 118 8.52 0.65 19.68
N PHE A 119 8.46 1.96 19.92
CA PHE A 119 9.66 2.79 20.10
C PHE A 119 10.46 2.41 21.33
N MET A 120 9.80 2.22 22.47
CA MET A 120 10.44 1.80 23.71
C MET A 120 11.19 0.48 23.53
N ARG A 121 10.57 -0.49 22.87
CA ARG A 121 11.19 -1.78 22.54
C ARG A 121 12.42 -1.63 21.64
N GLN A 122 12.34 -0.81 20.60
CA GLN A 122 13.44 -0.60 19.66
C GLN A 122 14.64 0.13 20.29
N LEU A 123 14.38 0.96 21.28
CA LEU A 123 15.39 1.75 21.98
C LEU A 123 15.78 1.17 23.34
N SER A 124 15.19 0.01 23.74
CA SER A 124 15.39 -0.62 25.03
C SER A 124 15.14 0.33 26.22
N LEU A 125 14.01 1.09 26.14
CA LEU A 125 13.62 2.08 27.14
C LEU A 125 12.62 1.50 28.16
N GLU A 126 12.76 1.95 29.40
CA GLU A 126 11.74 1.76 30.45
C GLU A 126 10.77 2.96 30.47
N GLU A 127 9.66 2.85 31.19
CA GLU A 127 8.65 3.94 31.29
C GLU A 127 9.26 5.23 31.88
N ASP A 128 10.18 5.13 32.84
CA ASP A 128 10.86 6.27 33.47
C ASP A 128 11.81 7.00 32.53
N ASP A 129 12.22 6.36 31.41
CA ASP A 129 13.03 6.98 30.36
C ASP A 129 12.16 7.82 29.40
N CYS A 130 10.84 7.78 29.53
CA CYS A 130 9.89 8.31 28.58
C CYS A 130 9.08 9.46 29.18
N ILE A 131 9.03 10.58 28.47
CA ILE A 131 8.19 11.73 28.82
C ILE A 131 7.07 11.83 27.77
N LEU A 132 5.82 11.75 28.22
CA LEU A 132 4.64 11.97 27.38
C LEU A 132 3.74 13.03 28.02
N SER A 133 3.56 14.14 27.31
CA SER A 133 2.64 15.19 27.76
C SER A 133 1.18 14.76 27.55
N THR A 134 0.27 15.17 28.45
CA THR A 134 -1.18 15.03 28.25
C THR A 134 -1.70 15.74 26.98
N HIS A 135 -0.94 16.69 26.46
CA HIS A 135 -1.23 17.44 25.24
C HIS A 135 -0.17 17.17 24.14
N ALA A 136 0.36 15.94 24.08
CA ALA A 136 1.42 15.56 23.14
C ALA A 136 1.10 15.95 21.68
N GLN A 137 -0.18 15.87 21.27
CA GLN A 137 -0.64 16.25 19.92
C GLN A 137 -0.48 17.74 19.60
N LEU A 138 -0.51 18.60 20.61
CA LEU A 138 -0.42 20.06 20.45
C LEU A 138 1.02 20.60 20.52
N VAL A 139 1.94 19.83 21.05
CA VAL A 139 3.34 20.25 21.28
C VAL A 139 4.01 20.80 20.01
N PRO A 140 3.88 20.19 18.81
CA PRO A 140 4.49 20.73 17.60
C PRO A 140 3.91 22.11 17.23
N ALA A 141 2.58 22.31 17.33
CA ALA A 141 1.95 23.57 17.05
C ALA A 141 2.33 24.65 18.10
N TRP A 142 2.37 24.25 19.36
CA TRP A 142 2.84 25.14 20.44
C TRP A 142 4.29 25.57 20.23
N GLY A 143 5.18 24.61 19.88
CA GLY A 143 6.57 24.91 19.59
C GLY A 143 6.73 25.92 18.45
N THR A 144 5.92 25.82 17.40
CA THR A 144 5.93 26.81 16.31
C THR A 144 5.40 28.18 16.74
N ALA A 145 4.40 28.21 17.63
CA ALA A 145 3.82 29.49 18.10
C ALA A 145 4.79 30.30 18.98
N ILE A 146 5.69 29.64 19.72
CA ILE A 146 6.68 30.31 20.58
C ILE A 146 8.04 30.47 19.88
N MET A 147 8.18 30.01 18.65
CA MET A 147 9.45 30.10 17.92
C MET A 147 9.70 31.57 17.54
N PRO A 148 10.90 32.11 17.82
CA PRO A 148 11.21 33.46 17.43
C PRO A 148 11.19 33.59 15.90
N VAL A 149 10.53 34.65 15.42
CA VAL A 149 10.48 34.99 13.99
C VAL A 149 11.54 36.08 13.75
N GLU A 150 12.47 35.82 12.84
CA GLU A 150 13.44 36.84 12.41
C GLU A 150 12.76 37.82 11.47
N GLY A 151 12.98 39.12 11.70
CA GLY A 151 12.44 40.22 10.89
C GLY A 151 11.29 40.99 11.53
N GLU A 152 10.74 41.97 10.82
CA GLU A 152 9.60 42.77 11.28
C GLU A 152 8.32 41.90 11.35
N GLN A 153 7.79 41.75 12.55
CA GLN A 153 6.51 41.08 12.76
C GLN A 153 5.37 42.03 12.40
N LYS A 154 4.65 41.71 11.34
CA LYS A 154 3.38 42.38 11.02
C LYS A 154 2.24 41.78 11.83
N THR A 155 1.59 42.60 12.64
CA THR A 155 0.35 42.17 13.31
C THR A 155 -0.78 42.11 12.28
N VAL A 156 -1.46 41.00 12.20
CA VAL A 156 -2.59 40.79 11.29
C VAL A 156 -3.84 40.44 12.09
N MET A 157 -4.97 41.04 11.74
CA MET A 157 -6.24 40.73 12.36
C MET A 157 -6.74 39.37 11.87
N LEU A 158 -7.26 38.56 12.77
CA LEU A 158 -7.80 37.21 12.44
C LEU A 158 -8.90 37.29 11.38
N SER A 159 -9.79 38.28 11.45
CA SER A 159 -10.83 38.52 10.43
C SER A 159 -10.24 38.72 9.04
N SER A 160 -9.18 39.55 8.91
CA SER A 160 -8.52 39.75 7.63
C SER A 160 -7.84 38.49 7.10
N CYS A 161 -7.29 37.66 7.97
CA CYS A 161 -6.74 36.35 7.54
C CYS A 161 -7.85 35.44 6.98
N ILE A 162 -9.00 35.40 7.66
CA ILE A 162 -10.15 34.58 7.20
C ILE A 162 -10.68 35.10 5.86
N GLU A 163 -10.87 36.41 5.74
CA GLU A 163 -11.32 37.04 4.49
C GLU A 163 -10.39 36.75 3.31
N GLN A 164 -9.07 36.87 3.53
CA GLN A 164 -8.08 36.55 2.50
C GLN A 164 -8.08 35.08 2.11
N LEU A 165 -8.21 34.15 3.07
CA LEU A 165 -8.29 32.74 2.80
C LEU A 165 -9.56 32.38 2.02
N MET A 166 -10.71 32.98 2.39
CA MET A 166 -11.96 32.79 1.69
C MET A 166 -11.93 33.36 0.26
N ALA A 167 -11.35 34.55 0.08
CA ALA A 167 -11.19 35.15 -1.24
C ALA A 167 -10.26 34.36 -2.16
N ASN A 168 -9.28 33.66 -1.59
CA ASN A 168 -8.31 32.85 -2.33
C ASN A 168 -8.72 31.36 -2.44
N ASN A 169 -9.90 30.99 -1.95
CA ASN A 169 -10.34 29.58 -1.94
C ASN A 169 -10.48 29.00 -3.36
N ASP A 170 -10.71 29.86 -4.36
CA ASP A 170 -10.75 29.50 -5.79
C ASP A 170 -9.39 29.74 -6.50
N ALA A 171 -8.36 30.18 -5.76
CA ALA A 171 -7.04 30.33 -6.35
C ALA A 171 -6.54 28.95 -6.81
N ASP A 172 -6.22 28.85 -8.09
CA ASP A 172 -5.60 27.66 -8.70
C ASP A 172 -4.20 27.44 -8.10
N PHE A 173 -4.17 26.76 -6.94
CA PHE A 173 -2.92 26.35 -6.29
C PHE A 173 -2.07 25.43 -7.19
N GLY A 174 -2.63 24.95 -8.31
CA GLY A 174 -1.92 24.17 -9.31
C GLY A 174 -0.83 24.94 -10.05
N ASN A 175 -0.89 26.28 -10.05
CA ASN A 175 0.13 27.14 -10.69
C ASN A 175 1.30 27.51 -9.77
N ILE A 176 1.21 27.22 -8.47
CA ILE A 176 2.27 27.55 -7.49
C ILE A 176 3.37 26.49 -7.45
N ALA A 177 3.14 25.33 -8.01
CA ALA A 177 4.15 24.27 -8.06
C ALA A 177 5.20 24.57 -9.13
N GLU A 178 6.31 25.15 -8.73
CA GLU A 178 7.53 25.19 -9.56
C GLU A 178 7.88 23.77 -10.01
N GLY A 179 8.04 23.56 -11.30
CA GLY A 179 8.42 22.25 -11.86
C GLY A 179 7.27 21.40 -12.38
N ARG A 180 6.07 21.95 -12.59
CA ARG A 180 4.98 21.22 -13.26
C ARG A 180 5.42 20.83 -14.67
N LEU A 181 5.42 19.52 -14.94
CA LEU A 181 5.65 19.04 -16.30
C LEU A 181 4.51 19.47 -17.21
N PRO A 182 4.78 19.71 -18.51
CA PRO A 182 3.74 19.98 -19.48
C PRO A 182 2.78 18.80 -19.59
N ALA A 183 1.60 19.04 -20.15
CA ALA A 183 0.66 17.98 -20.43
C ALA A 183 1.30 16.89 -21.31
N LEU A 184 0.98 15.62 -21.04
CA LEU A 184 1.55 14.48 -21.78
C LEU A 184 1.25 14.56 -23.29
N PHE A 185 0.12 15.16 -23.67
CA PHE A 185 -0.29 15.39 -25.04
C PHE A 185 -0.62 16.86 -25.22
N GLU A 186 -0.15 17.47 -26.29
CA GLU A 186 -0.41 18.89 -26.58
C GLU A 186 -1.88 19.16 -26.96
N ASN A 187 -2.52 18.16 -27.58
CA ASN A 187 -3.89 18.27 -28.04
C ASN A 187 -4.56 16.89 -28.17
N SER A 188 -5.88 16.91 -28.40
CA SER A 188 -6.69 15.70 -28.57
C SER A 188 -6.28 14.85 -29.78
N ASP A 189 -5.78 15.44 -30.85
CA ASP A 189 -5.38 14.71 -32.04
C ASP A 189 -4.09 13.90 -31.80
N GLU A 190 -3.19 14.41 -30.99
CA GLU A 190 -2.00 13.68 -30.56
C GLU A 190 -2.38 12.49 -29.68
N LEU A 191 -3.29 12.67 -28.74
CA LEU A 191 -3.84 11.60 -27.91
C LEU A 191 -4.50 10.52 -28.78
N GLU A 192 -5.30 10.91 -29.78
CA GLU A 192 -5.97 9.93 -30.65
C GLU A 192 -4.98 9.18 -31.55
N ARG A 193 -3.95 9.85 -32.06
CA ARG A 193 -2.86 9.19 -32.80
C ARG A 193 -2.12 8.17 -31.93
N TRP A 194 -1.84 8.53 -30.67
CA TRP A 194 -1.22 7.62 -29.72
C TRP A 194 -2.11 6.42 -29.41
N LYS A 195 -3.41 6.65 -29.15
CA LYS A 195 -4.38 5.56 -28.94
C LYS A 195 -4.45 4.61 -30.13
N LYS A 196 -4.54 5.15 -31.37
CA LYS A 196 -4.53 4.33 -32.59
C LYS A 196 -3.27 3.48 -32.71
N LYS A 197 -2.09 4.07 -32.46
CA LYS A 197 -0.82 3.34 -32.47
C LYS A 197 -0.80 2.23 -31.41
N LYS A 198 -1.29 2.49 -30.22
CA LYS A 198 -1.37 1.51 -29.14
C LYS A 198 -2.33 0.36 -29.43
N ASN A 199 -3.46 0.67 -30.07
CA ASN A 199 -4.50 -0.32 -30.40
C ASN A 199 -4.12 -1.23 -31.58
N ASN A 200 -2.99 -1.00 -32.26
CA ASN A 200 -2.50 -1.92 -33.29
C ASN A 200 -1.93 -3.22 -32.72
N HIS A 201 -1.72 -3.29 -31.41
CA HIS A 201 -1.27 -4.50 -30.69
C HIS A 201 -2.45 -5.06 -29.90
N PHE A 202 -3.07 -6.09 -30.41
CA PHE A 202 -4.17 -6.79 -29.76
C PHE A 202 -3.87 -8.27 -29.60
N VAL A 203 -4.48 -8.86 -28.59
CA VAL A 203 -4.48 -10.31 -28.40
C VAL A 203 -5.74 -10.86 -29.06
N GLU A 204 -5.57 -11.93 -29.83
CA GLU A 204 -6.71 -12.57 -30.50
C GLU A 204 -7.70 -13.11 -29.46
N THR A 205 -8.98 -12.81 -29.65
CA THR A 205 -10.05 -13.28 -28.78
C THR A 205 -11.00 -14.21 -29.55
N ILE A 206 -11.72 -15.08 -28.83
CA ILE A 206 -12.71 -15.97 -29.39
C ILE A 206 -13.97 -15.94 -28.52
N ASP A 207 -15.14 -15.91 -29.15
CA ASP A 207 -16.42 -16.01 -28.44
C ASP A 207 -16.67 -17.43 -27.94
N TRP A 208 -17.35 -17.57 -26.80
CA TRP A 208 -17.71 -18.88 -26.22
C TRP A 208 -18.42 -19.79 -27.22
N LYS A 209 -19.31 -19.25 -28.04
CA LYS A 209 -20.07 -20.00 -29.06
C LYS A 209 -19.21 -20.58 -30.19
N ASP A 210 -18.03 -20.00 -30.42
CA ASP A 210 -17.09 -20.40 -31.46
C ASP A 210 -16.00 -21.34 -30.92
N LEU A 211 -15.99 -21.61 -29.61
CA LEU A 211 -15.07 -22.51 -28.96
C LEU A 211 -15.41 -23.97 -29.30
N LYS A 212 -14.66 -24.54 -30.25
CA LYS A 212 -14.88 -25.91 -30.72
C LYS A 212 -14.28 -26.97 -29.79
N ASP A 213 -13.12 -26.65 -29.22
CA ASP A 213 -12.45 -27.50 -28.23
C ASP A 213 -12.62 -26.87 -26.85
N THR A 214 -13.10 -27.66 -25.89
CA THR A 214 -13.32 -27.21 -24.52
C THR A 214 -12.07 -27.27 -23.65
N ARG A 215 -10.94 -27.76 -24.18
CA ARG A 215 -9.64 -27.76 -23.50
C ARG A 215 -9.07 -26.36 -23.52
N CYS A 216 -8.87 -25.83 -22.35
CA CYS A 216 -8.38 -24.47 -22.16
C CYS A 216 -7.26 -24.44 -21.12
N TYR A 217 -6.51 -23.34 -21.12
CA TYR A 217 -5.43 -23.08 -20.17
C TYR A 217 -5.77 -21.84 -19.36
N LEU A 218 -5.61 -21.96 -18.04
CA LEU A 218 -5.93 -20.89 -17.09
C LEU A 218 -4.66 -20.17 -16.64
N GLY A 219 -4.61 -18.87 -16.87
CA GLY A 219 -3.58 -17.99 -16.30
C GLY A 219 -4.14 -17.13 -15.19
N VAL A 220 -3.40 -17.01 -14.08
CA VAL A 220 -3.78 -16.17 -12.94
C VAL A 220 -2.59 -15.30 -12.53
N ASP A 221 -2.77 -13.98 -12.57
CA ASP A 221 -1.86 -13.01 -11.97
C ASP A 221 -2.49 -12.43 -10.71
N SER A 222 -2.09 -12.94 -9.55
CA SER A 222 -2.56 -12.49 -8.24
C SER A 222 -1.57 -11.48 -7.65
N GLY A 223 -1.74 -10.22 -8.01
CA GLY A 223 -0.95 -9.12 -7.46
C GLY A 223 -1.35 -8.76 -6.03
N SER A 224 -0.72 -7.73 -5.49
CA SER A 224 -1.01 -7.21 -4.14
C SER A 224 -2.38 -6.53 -4.01
N THR A 225 -2.86 -5.89 -5.07
CA THR A 225 -4.13 -5.12 -5.07
C THR A 225 -5.20 -5.69 -5.97
N THR A 226 -4.80 -6.45 -6.98
CA THR A 226 -5.70 -6.94 -8.03
C THR A 226 -5.34 -8.36 -8.45
N THR A 227 -6.36 -9.14 -8.80
CA THR A 227 -6.22 -10.46 -9.41
C THR A 227 -6.76 -10.42 -10.84
N LYS A 228 -5.98 -10.92 -11.79
CA LYS A 228 -6.37 -11.06 -13.19
C LYS A 228 -6.46 -12.54 -13.50
N ILE A 229 -7.49 -12.88 -14.25
CA ILE A 229 -7.76 -14.25 -14.68
C ILE A 229 -7.91 -14.24 -16.18
N VAL A 230 -7.24 -15.13 -16.87
CA VAL A 230 -7.37 -15.31 -18.31
C VAL A 230 -7.55 -16.80 -18.63
N LEU A 231 -8.49 -17.08 -19.50
CA LEU A 231 -8.67 -18.41 -20.08
C LEU A 231 -8.33 -18.34 -21.56
N ILE A 232 -7.44 -19.19 -22.02
CA ILE A 232 -7.03 -19.28 -23.43
C ILE A 232 -7.30 -20.66 -24.00
N ASP A 233 -7.61 -20.71 -25.29
CA ASP A 233 -7.71 -21.99 -26.02
C ASP A 233 -6.33 -22.54 -26.43
N GLU A 234 -6.29 -23.69 -27.10
CA GLU A 234 -5.07 -24.30 -27.62
C GLU A 234 -4.33 -23.44 -28.67
N LYS A 235 -5.05 -22.54 -29.34
CA LYS A 235 -4.49 -21.58 -30.32
C LYS A 235 -4.02 -20.29 -29.66
N LYS A 236 -4.03 -20.22 -28.32
CA LYS A 236 -3.65 -19.06 -27.51
C LYS A 236 -4.57 -17.84 -27.69
N ARG A 237 -5.81 -18.01 -28.14
CA ARG A 237 -6.81 -16.96 -28.21
C ARG A 237 -7.50 -16.83 -26.86
N VAL A 238 -7.79 -15.59 -26.44
CA VAL A 238 -8.47 -15.34 -25.17
C VAL A 238 -9.95 -15.68 -25.30
N VAL A 239 -10.40 -16.65 -24.49
CA VAL A 239 -11.80 -17.07 -24.38
C VAL A 239 -12.52 -16.26 -23.30
N TYR A 240 -11.83 -16.01 -22.19
CA TYR A 240 -12.36 -15.24 -21.07
C TYR A 240 -11.24 -14.46 -20.38
N GLN A 241 -11.59 -13.30 -19.86
CA GLN A 241 -10.70 -12.51 -19.00
C GLN A 241 -11.50 -11.77 -17.95
N ASP A 242 -10.92 -11.63 -16.75
CA ASP A 242 -11.48 -10.83 -15.67
C ASP A 242 -10.39 -10.08 -14.93
N TYR A 243 -10.72 -8.91 -14.40
CA TYR A 243 -9.85 -8.04 -13.64
C TYR A 243 -10.56 -7.63 -12.36
N LEU A 244 -10.12 -8.17 -11.22
CA LEU A 244 -10.78 -8.03 -9.94
C LEU A 244 -9.90 -7.26 -8.95
N ARG A 245 -10.50 -6.47 -8.09
CA ARG A 245 -9.83 -5.90 -6.92
C ARG A 245 -9.80 -6.92 -5.80
N ASN A 246 -8.66 -7.04 -5.13
CA ASN A 246 -8.50 -8.02 -4.04
C ASN A 246 -9.21 -7.60 -2.76
N GLU A 247 -9.38 -6.31 -2.51
CA GLU A 247 -9.99 -5.79 -1.27
C GLU A 247 -9.40 -6.41 0.01
N GLY A 248 -8.10 -6.75 -0.02
CA GLY A 248 -7.41 -7.41 1.07
C GLY A 248 -7.49 -8.95 1.09
N ASP A 249 -8.26 -9.58 0.18
CA ASP A 249 -8.35 -11.05 0.07
C ASP A 249 -8.24 -11.49 -1.39
N SER A 250 -7.01 -11.82 -1.80
CA SER A 250 -6.72 -12.29 -3.16
C SER A 250 -7.35 -13.65 -3.48
N PHE A 251 -7.53 -14.51 -2.46
CA PHE A 251 -8.18 -15.79 -2.65
C PHE A 251 -9.67 -15.65 -2.96
N ASN A 252 -10.37 -14.78 -2.25
CA ASN A 252 -11.77 -14.49 -2.51
C ASN A 252 -11.96 -13.81 -3.87
N ALA A 253 -11.06 -12.90 -4.27
CA ALA A 253 -11.06 -12.31 -5.61
C ALA A 253 -10.91 -13.38 -6.70
N PHE A 254 -9.97 -14.32 -6.51
CA PHE A 254 -9.78 -15.45 -7.41
C PHE A 254 -11.04 -16.35 -7.51
N LEU A 255 -11.63 -16.72 -6.37
CA LEU A 255 -12.86 -17.52 -6.33
C LEU A 255 -14.02 -16.83 -7.05
N LYS A 256 -14.21 -15.52 -6.84
CA LYS A 256 -15.20 -14.70 -7.57
C LYS A 256 -14.98 -14.76 -9.08
N GLY A 257 -13.72 -14.62 -9.54
CA GLY A 257 -13.38 -14.67 -10.96
C GLY A 257 -13.65 -16.03 -11.59
N LEU A 258 -13.32 -17.12 -10.90
CA LEU A 258 -13.66 -18.47 -11.36
C LEU A 258 -15.17 -18.68 -11.43
N THR A 259 -15.92 -18.19 -10.44
CA THR A 259 -17.39 -18.28 -10.43
C THR A 259 -17.99 -17.56 -11.63
N ARG A 260 -17.56 -16.30 -11.89
CA ARG A 260 -18.00 -15.54 -13.06
C ARG A 260 -17.63 -16.21 -14.38
N MET A 261 -16.43 -16.77 -14.47
CA MET A 261 -16.00 -17.54 -15.65
C MET A 261 -16.90 -18.75 -15.88
N LYS A 262 -17.24 -19.49 -14.82
CA LYS A 262 -18.16 -20.62 -14.90
C LYS A 262 -19.56 -20.18 -15.35
N GLU A 263 -20.11 -19.12 -14.76
CA GLU A 263 -21.40 -18.56 -15.12
C GLU A 263 -21.42 -18.14 -16.62
N ALA A 264 -20.35 -17.51 -17.10
CA ALA A 264 -20.22 -17.14 -18.50
C ALA A 264 -20.17 -18.36 -19.42
N ALA A 265 -19.46 -19.42 -19.06
CA ALA A 265 -19.40 -20.65 -19.82
C ALA A 265 -20.78 -21.38 -19.83
N ASP A 266 -21.42 -21.46 -18.67
CA ASP A 266 -22.74 -22.10 -18.51
C ASP A 266 -23.83 -21.39 -19.33
N ALA A 267 -23.79 -20.05 -19.40
CA ALA A 267 -24.70 -19.25 -20.23
C ALA A 267 -24.62 -19.58 -21.74
N HIS A 268 -23.49 -20.11 -22.19
CA HIS A 268 -23.26 -20.53 -23.57
C HIS A 268 -23.29 -22.06 -23.74
N ASN A 269 -23.69 -22.80 -22.69
CA ASN A 269 -23.68 -24.29 -22.66
C ASN A 269 -22.30 -24.91 -22.94
N VAL A 270 -21.22 -24.23 -22.57
CA VAL A 270 -19.84 -24.71 -22.75
C VAL A 270 -19.33 -25.33 -21.45
N LYS A 271 -18.85 -26.56 -21.50
CA LYS A 271 -18.17 -27.25 -20.40
C LYS A 271 -16.66 -27.12 -20.57
N VAL A 272 -16.07 -26.14 -19.88
CA VAL A 272 -14.63 -25.89 -19.94
C VAL A 272 -13.84 -27.01 -19.25
N GLN A 273 -12.81 -27.50 -19.92
CA GLN A 273 -11.82 -28.41 -19.37
C GLN A 273 -10.49 -27.65 -19.23
N ILE A 274 -10.05 -27.46 -17.99
CA ILE A 274 -8.76 -26.82 -17.73
C ILE A 274 -7.66 -27.88 -17.89
N ALA A 275 -6.94 -27.82 -19.00
CA ALA A 275 -5.85 -28.74 -19.32
C ALA A 275 -4.53 -28.39 -18.62
N GLY A 276 -4.39 -27.14 -18.18
CA GLY A 276 -3.26 -26.66 -17.40
C GLY A 276 -3.55 -25.29 -16.80
N SER A 277 -2.89 -25.00 -15.69
CA SER A 277 -2.99 -23.70 -15.04
C SER A 277 -1.63 -23.18 -14.59
N THR A 278 -1.46 -21.87 -14.60
CA THR A 278 -0.26 -21.22 -14.12
C THR A 278 -0.66 -20.00 -13.29
N THR A 279 0.02 -19.82 -12.16
CA THR A 279 -0.19 -18.69 -11.27
C THR A 279 1.10 -17.87 -11.14
N THR A 280 0.96 -16.56 -10.95
CA THR A 280 2.05 -15.62 -10.69
C THR A 280 1.59 -14.52 -9.74
N GLY A 281 2.52 -13.71 -9.26
CA GLY A 281 2.25 -12.57 -8.36
C GLY A 281 2.33 -12.96 -6.87
N TYR A 282 2.04 -11.99 -6.00
CA TYR A 282 2.18 -12.17 -4.54
C TYR A 282 1.28 -13.25 -3.94
N GLY A 283 0.10 -13.48 -4.52
CA GLY A 283 -0.83 -14.54 -4.10
C GLY A 283 -0.58 -15.89 -4.74
N GLU A 284 0.47 -16.06 -5.52
CA GLU A 284 0.79 -17.26 -6.30
C GLU A 284 0.70 -18.55 -5.47
N ASN A 285 1.46 -18.60 -4.38
CA ASN A 285 1.53 -19.80 -3.54
C ASN A 285 0.20 -20.18 -2.88
N LEU A 286 -0.60 -19.17 -2.48
CA LEU A 286 -1.92 -19.41 -1.90
C LEU A 286 -2.86 -20.04 -2.92
N ILE A 287 -2.89 -19.49 -4.13
CA ILE A 287 -3.75 -19.99 -5.22
C ILE A 287 -3.28 -21.35 -5.68
N LYS A 288 -1.96 -21.53 -5.88
CA LYS A 288 -1.36 -22.82 -6.23
C LYS A 288 -1.73 -23.91 -5.23
N THR A 289 -1.59 -23.63 -3.93
CA THR A 289 -1.96 -24.59 -2.87
C THR A 289 -3.44 -24.92 -2.90
N ALA A 290 -4.32 -23.92 -3.11
CA ALA A 290 -5.76 -24.14 -3.21
C ALA A 290 -6.14 -25.02 -4.41
N PHE A 291 -5.50 -24.84 -5.56
CA PHE A 291 -5.69 -25.69 -6.74
C PHE A 291 -5.20 -27.11 -6.52
N ASN A 292 -4.03 -27.30 -5.95
CA ASN A 292 -3.43 -28.63 -5.73
C ASN A 292 -4.18 -29.46 -4.70
N LEU A 293 -4.76 -28.81 -3.67
CA LEU A 293 -5.54 -29.51 -2.64
C LEU A 293 -6.86 -30.11 -3.17
N HIS A 294 -7.41 -29.57 -4.27
CA HIS A 294 -8.74 -29.98 -4.74
C HIS A 294 -8.77 -30.75 -6.06
N ASN A 295 -7.78 -30.61 -6.95
CA ASN A 295 -7.92 -31.11 -8.32
C ASN A 295 -6.74 -31.89 -8.90
N GLY A 296 -5.62 -32.10 -8.19
CA GLY A 296 -4.45 -32.82 -8.73
C GLY A 296 -3.92 -32.21 -10.04
N ILE A 297 -4.07 -30.90 -10.24
CA ILE A 297 -3.59 -30.22 -11.45
C ILE A 297 -2.08 -30.14 -11.37
N ILE A 298 -1.45 -30.92 -12.23
CA ILE A 298 -0.01 -31.11 -12.33
C ILE A 298 0.64 -29.82 -12.81
N GLU A 299 1.70 -29.42 -12.11
CA GLU A 299 2.65 -28.45 -12.63
C GLU A 299 3.25 -28.96 -13.92
N ASN A 300 2.98 -28.31 -15.02
CA ASN A 300 3.68 -28.63 -16.25
C ASN A 300 4.95 -27.78 -16.34
N GLU A 301 5.95 -28.10 -15.52
CA GLU A 301 7.30 -27.53 -15.65
C GLU A 301 7.90 -27.70 -17.06
N GLU A 302 7.53 -28.76 -17.77
CA GLU A 302 7.95 -29.00 -19.15
C GLU A 302 7.46 -27.93 -20.13
N PHE A 303 6.29 -27.35 -19.91
CA PHE A 303 5.76 -26.30 -20.79
C PHE A 303 6.57 -25.01 -20.74
N LEU A 304 7.10 -24.67 -19.56
CA LEU A 304 7.96 -23.49 -19.39
C LEU A 304 9.39 -23.74 -19.88
N LYS A 305 9.95 -24.93 -19.69
CA LYS A 305 11.30 -25.28 -20.13
C LYS A 305 11.46 -25.30 -21.66
N ASN A 306 10.42 -25.74 -22.39
CA ASN A 306 10.49 -25.82 -23.86
C ASN A 306 10.29 -24.49 -24.59
N LYS A 307 10.03 -23.38 -23.90
CA LYS A 307 9.76 -22.08 -24.51
C LYS A 307 10.94 -21.09 -24.40
N TYR A 308 11.91 -21.38 -23.54
CA TYR A 308 13.05 -20.48 -23.26
C TYR A 308 14.43 -21.13 -23.51
N ASN A 309 14.48 -22.28 -24.21
CA ASN A 309 15.70 -22.85 -24.79
C ASN A 309 15.76 -22.64 -26.30
#